data_e7519cc85e4525bd9b4d3341ca4918bb
#
_entry.id   e7519cc85e4525bd9b4d3341ca4918bb
#
_cell.length_a   1.000
_cell.length_b   1.000
_cell.length_c   1.000
_cell.angle_alpha   90.00
_cell.angle_beta   90.00
_cell.angle_gamma   90.00
#
_symmetry.space_group_name_H-M   'P 1'
#
loop_
_entity.id
_entity.type
_entity.pdbx_description
1 polymer ?
#
loop_
_entity_poly.entity_id
_entity_poly.type
_entity_poly.pdbx_seq_one_letter_code
_entity_poly.pdbx_strand_id
1 'polypeptide(L)'
;ELPGKRQAMPVMNLAWHQNGLFWDGRAPKVRDQALRPIQDPLEVNETLSNAVAKLSAEKKYTNQFIRAFGDATVTPERMGLAMEQFMLTMVSNNSKYDQYLRGTTTLSAAEERGRNLFFSEFDPVGSGRGAECFHCHAGHNFTNDEFMNNGLDTDASMTDEGRQKVTNNPGDRGKFKTPSLRNILINR
;
A
#
# COMPACT_ATOMS: atom_id res chain seq x y z
N GLU A 1 21.94 -10.17 2.11
CA GLU A 1 20.82 -9.32 1.66
C GLU A 1 21.09 -7.87 2.02
N LEU A 2 20.85 -6.96 1.10
CA LEU A 2 20.96 -5.52 1.35
C LEU A 2 19.62 -4.99 1.86
N PRO A 3 19.59 -4.14 2.88
CA PRO A 3 18.34 -3.54 3.33
C PRO A 3 17.80 -2.59 2.27
N GLY A 4 16.50 -2.68 1.99
CA GLY A 4 15.80 -1.70 1.16
C GLY A 4 15.77 -0.31 1.82
N LYS A 5 15.59 0.74 1.03
CA LYS A 5 15.54 2.12 1.53
C LYS A 5 14.32 2.43 2.39
N ARG A 6 13.24 1.69 2.20
CA ARG A 6 11.97 1.83 2.92
C ARG A 6 11.35 0.46 3.12
N GLN A 7 10.54 0.32 4.16
CA GLN A 7 9.76 -0.89 4.39
C GLN A 7 8.78 -1.13 3.23
N ALA A 8 8.55 -2.41 2.88
CA ALA A 8 7.55 -2.78 1.90
C ALA A 8 6.14 -2.37 2.35
N MET A 9 5.31 -1.92 1.41
CA MET A 9 3.90 -1.64 1.67
C MET A 9 3.08 -2.93 1.62
N PRO A 10 1.93 -2.98 2.34
CA PRO A 10 1.00 -4.10 2.23
C PRO A 10 0.49 -4.23 0.79
N VAL A 11 0.33 -5.48 0.32
CA VAL A 11 -0.23 -5.78 -1.02
C VAL A 11 -1.73 -6.05 -1.01
N MET A 12 -2.38 -5.92 0.14
CA MET A 12 -3.82 -6.15 0.29
C MET A 12 -4.65 -4.91 -0.02
N ASN A 13 -5.84 -5.12 -0.55
CA ASN A 13 -6.83 -4.08 -0.85
C ASN A 13 -6.37 -3.03 -1.86
N LEU A 14 -5.44 -3.36 -2.75
CA LEU A 14 -4.88 -2.42 -3.72
C LEU A 14 -5.92 -1.88 -4.71
N ALA A 15 -7.03 -2.59 -4.94
CA ALA A 15 -8.12 -2.15 -5.80
C ALA A 15 -8.76 -0.82 -5.36
N TRP A 16 -8.62 -0.45 -4.09
CA TRP A 16 -9.23 0.75 -3.51
C TRP A 16 -8.23 1.89 -3.25
N HIS A 17 -6.98 1.75 -3.71
CA HIS A 17 -6.01 2.85 -3.66
C HIS A 17 -6.10 3.70 -4.93
N GLN A 18 -6.17 5.02 -4.79
CA GLN A 18 -6.40 5.97 -5.89
C GLN A 18 -5.18 6.83 -6.21
N ASN A 19 -4.35 7.14 -5.25
CA ASN A 19 -3.28 8.14 -5.36
C ASN A 19 -1.88 7.53 -5.61
N GLY A 20 -1.78 6.56 -6.53
CA GLY A 20 -0.51 5.90 -6.84
C GLY A 20 -0.02 4.96 -5.73
N LEU A 21 1.05 4.25 -5.99
CA LEU A 21 1.61 3.20 -5.13
C LEU A 21 3.04 3.55 -4.72
N PHE A 22 3.60 2.79 -3.79
CA PHE A 22 4.74 3.14 -2.94
C PHE A 22 4.42 4.30 -1.99
N TRP A 23 5.26 4.47 -0.97
CA TRP A 23 5.10 5.50 0.05
C TRP A 23 5.08 6.92 -0.50
N ASP A 24 5.66 7.15 -1.68
CA ASP A 24 5.75 8.45 -2.36
C ASP A 24 4.81 8.58 -3.56
N GLY A 25 4.07 7.52 -3.92
CA GLY A 25 3.13 7.52 -5.03
C GLY A 25 3.78 7.51 -6.42
N ARG A 26 5.04 7.06 -6.53
CA ARG A 26 5.80 7.07 -7.80
C ARG A 26 5.32 6.07 -8.85
N ALA A 27 4.47 5.11 -8.50
CA ALA A 27 3.86 4.19 -9.44
C ALA A 27 2.36 4.45 -9.56
N PRO A 28 1.85 4.87 -10.74
CA PRO A 28 0.45 5.25 -10.89
C PRO A 28 -0.51 4.06 -10.89
N LYS A 29 -0.05 2.88 -11.27
CA LYS A 29 -0.87 1.65 -11.37
C LYS A 29 -0.20 0.47 -10.69
N VAL A 30 -1.00 -0.52 -10.28
CA VAL A 30 -0.51 -1.76 -9.65
C VAL A 30 0.45 -2.50 -10.58
N ARG A 31 0.14 -2.60 -11.88
CA ARG A 31 1.03 -3.22 -12.88
C ARG A 31 2.39 -2.56 -12.98
N ASP A 32 2.45 -1.24 -12.84
CA ASP A 32 3.71 -0.49 -12.90
C ASP A 32 4.52 -0.70 -11.62
N GLN A 33 3.84 -0.76 -10.48
CA GLN A 33 4.47 -1.04 -9.19
C GLN A 33 5.05 -2.45 -9.17
N ALA A 34 4.30 -3.45 -9.63
CA ALA A 34 4.68 -4.86 -9.58
C ALA A 34 6.00 -5.19 -10.32
N LEU A 35 6.33 -4.42 -11.37
CA LEU A 35 7.56 -4.61 -12.15
C LEU A 35 8.80 -3.93 -11.56
N ARG A 36 8.65 -2.98 -10.61
CA ARG A 36 9.78 -2.22 -10.07
C ARG A 36 10.68 -3.02 -9.15
N PRO A 37 10.18 -3.86 -8.24
CA PRO A 37 11.02 -4.71 -7.39
C PRO A 37 11.90 -5.68 -8.18
N ILE A 38 11.44 -6.11 -9.35
CA ILE A 38 12.25 -6.99 -10.23
C ILE A 38 13.54 -6.29 -10.64
N GLN A 39 13.48 -4.98 -10.91
CA GLN A 39 14.60 -4.20 -11.45
C GLN A 39 15.42 -3.48 -10.37
N ASP A 40 14.91 -3.40 -9.14
CA ASP A 40 15.62 -2.68 -8.06
C ASP A 40 16.86 -3.48 -7.62
N PRO A 41 18.06 -2.86 -7.65
CA PRO A 41 19.29 -3.54 -7.26
C PRO A 41 19.38 -3.92 -5.77
N LEU A 42 18.52 -3.35 -4.93
CA LEU A 42 18.42 -3.70 -3.51
C LEU A 42 17.33 -4.79 -3.25
N GLU A 43 16.57 -5.19 -4.29
CA GLU A 43 15.54 -6.21 -4.19
C GLU A 43 15.90 -7.41 -5.08
N VAL A 44 15.27 -7.60 -6.25
CA VAL A 44 15.53 -8.77 -7.10
C VAL A 44 16.76 -8.59 -8.00
N ASN A 45 17.08 -7.36 -8.38
CA ASN A 45 18.22 -7.01 -9.24
C ASN A 45 18.27 -7.79 -10.57
N GLU A 46 17.13 -7.91 -11.24
CA GLU A 46 17.01 -8.61 -12.52
C GLU A 46 16.49 -7.65 -13.61
N THR A 47 16.86 -7.90 -14.86
CA THR A 47 16.30 -7.14 -15.97
C THR A 47 14.96 -7.73 -16.43
N LEU A 48 14.04 -6.87 -16.88
CA LEU A 48 12.76 -7.35 -17.44
C LEU A 48 12.98 -8.24 -18.67
N SER A 49 14.02 -7.98 -19.46
CA SER A 49 14.37 -8.82 -20.62
C SER A 49 14.74 -10.25 -20.20
N ASN A 50 15.58 -10.40 -19.17
CA ASN A 50 15.93 -11.71 -18.65
C ASN A 50 14.73 -12.40 -17.99
N ALA A 51 13.91 -11.68 -17.24
CA ALA A 51 12.67 -12.23 -16.68
C ALA A 51 11.74 -12.76 -17.77
N VAL A 52 11.53 -12.00 -18.84
CA VAL A 52 10.77 -12.43 -20.03
C VAL A 52 11.38 -13.67 -20.65
N ALA A 53 12.70 -13.72 -20.87
CA ALA A 53 13.37 -14.87 -21.44
C ALA A 53 13.18 -16.14 -20.58
N LYS A 54 13.38 -16.04 -19.27
CA LYS A 54 13.17 -17.13 -18.30
C LYS A 54 11.73 -17.67 -18.34
N LEU A 55 10.74 -16.78 -18.31
CA LEU A 55 9.34 -17.18 -18.33
C LEU A 55 8.94 -17.80 -19.68
N SER A 56 9.48 -17.27 -20.79
CA SER A 56 9.21 -17.78 -22.14
C SER A 56 9.81 -19.17 -22.38
N ALA A 57 10.90 -19.51 -21.70
CA ALA A 57 11.53 -20.83 -21.80
C ALA A 57 10.74 -21.95 -21.09
N GLU A 58 9.85 -21.59 -20.17
CA GLU A 58 9.16 -22.54 -19.31
C GLU A 58 7.70 -22.78 -19.77
N LYS A 59 7.39 -24.01 -20.20
CA LYS A 59 6.03 -24.41 -20.65
C LYS A 59 4.94 -24.11 -19.64
N LYS A 60 5.25 -24.19 -18.34
CA LYS A 60 4.31 -23.86 -17.27
C LYS A 60 3.78 -22.43 -17.43
N TYR A 61 4.66 -21.47 -17.70
CA TYR A 61 4.26 -20.08 -17.82
C TYR A 61 3.65 -19.78 -19.19
N THR A 62 4.24 -20.25 -20.29
CA THR A 62 3.67 -20.02 -21.63
C THR A 62 2.26 -20.58 -21.76
N ASN A 63 1.95 -21.74 -21.16
CA ASN A 63 0.59 -22.26 -21.10
C ASN A 63 -0.37 -21.35 -20.31
N GLN A 64 0.10 -20.71 -19.23
CA GLN A 64 -0.71 -19.76 -18.48
C GLN A 64 -0.93 -18.47 -19.28
N PHE A 65 0.07 -18.00 -20.03
CA PHE A 65 -0.07 -16.84 -20.91
C PHE A 65 -1.07 -17.11 -22.05
N ILE A 66 -1.07 -18.30 -22.65
CA ILE A 66 -2.10 -18.70 -23.62
C ILE A 66 -3.50 -18.60 -23.01
N ARG A 67 -3.68 -19.10 -21.79
CA ARG A 67 -4.99 -19.07 -21.10
C ARG A 67 -5.43 -17.65 -20.74
N ALA A 68 -4.50 -16.76 -20.38
CA ALA A 68 -4.80 -15.43 -19.94
C ALA A 68 -4.90 -14.41 -21.08
N PHE A 69 -4.10 -14.57 -22.13
CA PHE A 69 -3.92 -13.57 -23.20
C PHE A 69 -4.19 -14.09 -24.62
N GLY A 70 -4.47 -15.38 -24.79
CA GLY A 70 -4.79 -16.00 -26.08
C GLY A 70 -3.57 -16.54 -26.86
N ASP A 71 -2.35 -16.18 -26.48
CA ASP A 71 -1.10 -16.66 -27.09
C ASP A 71 0.03 -16.79 -26.07
N ALA A 72 1.14 -17.46 -26.45
CA ALA A 72 2.26 -17.75 -25.56
C ALA A 72 3.23 -16.57 -25.34
N THR A 73 2.97 -15.40 -25.93
CA THR A 73 3.90 -14.26 -25.89
C THR A 73 4.01 -13.68 -24.49
N VAL A 74 5.20 -13.68 -23.93
CA VAL A 74 5.52 -13.04 -22.66
C VAL A 74 6.10 -11.66 -22.94
N THR A 75 5.51 -10.63 -22.33
CA THR A 75 6.02 -9.25 -22.38
C THR A 75 6.00 -8.64 -20.98
N PRO A 76 6.81 -7.62 -20.70
CA PRO A 76 6.75 -6.90 -19.42
C PRO A 76 5.35 -6.38 -19.09
N GLU A 77 4.62 -5.87 -20.10
CA GLU A 77 3.26 -5.40 -19.92
C GLU A 77 2.33 -6.54 -19.47
N ARG A 78 2.34 -7.68 -20.15
CA ARG A 78 1.52 -8.85 -19.78
C ARG A 78 1.93 -9.42 -18.41
N MET A 79 3.21 -9.41 -18.07
CA MET A 79 3.68 -9.75 -16.72
C MET A 79 3.05 -8.82 -15.68
N GLY A 80 3.13 -7.51 -15.88
CA GLY A 80 2.52 -6.52 -15.00
C GLY A 80 1.02 -6.70 -14.85
N LEU A 81 0.30 -6.94 -15.95
CA LEU A 81 -1.14 -7.23 -15.96
C LEU A 81 -1.50 -8.48 -15.17
N ALA A 82 -0.74 -9.58 -15.35
CA ALA A 82 -0.99 -10.83 -14.63
C ALA A 82 -0.76 -10.65 -13.12
N MET A 83 0.32 -9.96 -12.73
CA MET A 83 0.61 -9.66 -11.32
C MET A 83 -0.44 -8.72 -10.73
N GLU A 84 -0.87 -7.69 -11.45
CA GLU A 84 -1.96 -6.80 -11.05
C GLU A 84 -3.23 -7.57 -10.75
N GLN A 85 -3.68 -8.44 -11.65
CA GLN A 85 -4.88 -9.25 -11.45
C GLN A 85 -4.78 -10.12 -10.19
N PHE A 86 -3.63 -10.74 -9.95
CA PHE A 86 -3.39 -11.51 -8.73
C PHE A 86 -3.46 -10.63 -7.48
N MET A 87 -2.75 -9.50 -7.47
CA MET A 87 -2.71 -8.59 -6.33
C MET A 87 -4.09 -7.98 -6.00
N LEU A 88 -4.92 -7.71 -7.04
CA LEU A 88 -6.28 -7.21 -6.84
C LEU A 88 -7.22 -8.24 -6.21
N THR A 89 -6.89 -9.54 -6.23
CA THR A 89 -7.66 -10.57 -5.52
C THR A 89 -7.36 -10.65 -4.03
N MET A 90 -6.28 -10.00 -3.57
CA MET A 90 -5.89 -9.99 -2.16
C MET A 90 -6.74 -9.01 -1.36
N VAL A 91 -7.86 -9.51 -0.83
CA VAL A 91 -8.82 -8.69 -0.07
C VAL A 91 -8.77 -9.03 1.41
N SER A 92 -8.58 -8.02 2.26
CA SER A 92 -8.65 -8.11 3.72
C SER A 92 -9.89 -7.34 4.20
N ASN A 93 -10.95 -8.07 4.56
CA ASN A 93 -12.24 -7.50 4.96
C ASN A 93 -12.96 -8.30 6.06
N ASN A 94 -12.24 -9.12 6.83
CA ASN A 94 -12.83 -9.96 7.84
C ASN A 94 -12.15 -9.83 9.22
N SER A 95 -11.67 -8.64 9.56
CA SER A 95 -11.22 -8.32 10.91
C SER A 95 -12.40 -8.38 11.91
N LYS A 96 -12.10 -8.43 13.22
CA LYS A 96 -13.13 -8.31 14.26
C LYS A 96 -13.96 -7.03 14.09
N TYR A 97 -13.33 -5.92 13.68
CA TYR A 97 -14.04 -4.67 13.43
C TYR A 97 -14.97 -4.77 12.21
N ASP A 98 -14.55 -5.43 11.12
CA ASP A 98 -15.43 -5.68 9.97
C ASP A 98 -16.64 -6.53 10.37
N GLN A 99 -16.44 -7.54 11.21
CA GLN A 99 -17.52 -8.38 11.75
C GLN A 99 -18.47 -7.59 12.65
N TYR A 100 -17.91 -6.68 13.47
CA TYR A 100 -18.71 -5.76 14.29
C TYR A 100 -19.59 -4.86 13.42
N LEU A 101 -19.02 -4.25 12.37
CA LEU A 101 -19.80 -3.42 11.44
C LEU A 101 -20.93 -4.18 10.73
N ARG A 102 -20.74 -5.49 10.51
CA ARG A 102 -21.80 -6.38 9.96
C ARG A 102 -22.79 -6.88 11.03
N GLY A 103 -22.60 -6.55 12.29
CA GLY A 103 -23.45 -7.01 13.37
C GLY A 103 -23.26 -8.49 13.75
N THR A 104 -22.15 -9.12 13.32
CA THR A 104 -21.90 -10.56 13.57
C THR A 104 -21.02 -10.81 14.80
N THR A 105 -20.47 -9.76 15.43
CA THR A 105 -19.73 -9.83 16.69
C THR A 105 -19.87 -8.53 17.47
N THR A 106 -19.42 -8.53 18.73
CA THR A 106 -19.38 -7.35 19.59
C THR A 106 -17.94 -6.99 19.94
N LEU A 107 -17.71 -5.73 20.22
CA LEU A 107 -16.45 -5.23 20.74
C LEU A 107 -16.45 -5.35 22.29
N SER A 108 -15.30 -5.59 22.88
CA SER A 108 -15.13 -5.48 24.32
C SER A 108 -15.20 -4.00 24.75
N ALA A 109 -15.42 -3.75 26.05
CA ALA A 109 -15.45 -2.39 26.58
C ALA A 109 -14.16 -1.58 26.29
N ALA A 110 -13.00 -2.25 26.24
CA ALA A 110 -11.72 -1.61 25.87
C ALA A 110 -11.66 -1.23 24.38
N GLU A 111 -12.12 -2.14 23.51
CA GLU A 111 -12.19 -1.88 22.06
C GLU A 111 -13.19 -0.78 21.72
N GLU A 112 -14.34 -0.73 22.38
CA GLU A 112 -15.33 0.35 22.23
C GLU A 112 -14.74 1.70 22.67
N ARG A 113 -14.03 1.76 23.79
CA ARG A 113 -13.31 2.99 24.19
C ARG A 113 -12.29 3.41 23.14
N GLY A 114 -11.50 2.47 22.62
CA GLY A 114 -10.52 2.73 21.56
C GLY A 114 -11.19 3.24 20.27
N ARG A 115 -12.28 2.60 19.86
CA ARG A 115 -13.09 3.05 18.72
C ARG A 115 -13.63 4.47 18.92
N ASN A 116 -14.17 4.77 20.08
CA ASN A 116 -14.70 6.10 20.37
C ASN A 116 -13.58 7.15 20.34
N LEU A 117 -12.42 6.89 20.93
CA LEU A 117 -11.26 7.78 20.83
C LEU A 117 -10.80 7.98 19.40
N PHE A 118 -10.77 6.92 18.58
CA PHE A 118 -10.34 6.97 17.19
C PHE A 118 -11.21 7.89 16.34
N PHE A 119 -12.53 7.87 16.56
CA PHE A 119 -13.53 8.61 15.77
C PHE A 119 -14.00 9.92 16.43
N SER A 120 -13.46 10.31 17.58
CA SER A 120 -13.83 11.54 18.23
C SER A 120 -12.83 12.66 17.95
N GLU A 121 -13.34 13.88 17.81
CA GLU A 121 -12.57 15.11 17.71
C GLU A 121 -11.82 15.39 19.02
N PHE A 122 -10.68 16.04 18.89
CA PHE A 122 -9.97 16.59 20.06
C PHE A 122 -10.70 17.83 20.58
N ASP A 123 -11.18 17.74 21.81
CA ASP A 123 -11.82 18.88 22.49
C ASP A 123 -10.97 19.28 23.70
N PRO A 124 -10.21 20.39 23.64
CA PRO A 124 -9.32 20.81 24.71
C PRO A 124 -10.05 21.36 25.94
N VAL A 125 -11.34 21.74 25.81
CA VAL A 125 -12.15 22.40 26.87
C VAL A 125 -13.30 21.52 27.36
N GLY A 126 -13.71 20.50 26.60
CA GLY A 126 -14.81 19.61 26.95
C GLY A 126 -14.39 18.36 27.73
N SER A 127 -15.35 17.53 28.05
CA SER A 127 -15.16 16.26 28.76
C SER A 127 -14.70 15.11 27.83
N GLY A 128 -14.76 15.28 26.52
CA GLY A 128 -14.43 14.27 25.52
C GLY A 128 -13.15 14.64 24.78
N ARG A 129 -12.07 13.92 25.08
CA ARG A 129 -10.81 14.04 24.32
C ARG A 129 -10.75 12.91 23.31
N GLY A 130 -10.88 13.23 22.03
CA GLY A 130 -10.68 12.32 20.92
C GLY A 130 -9.21 12.26 20.49
N ALA A 131 -8.89 11.26 19.68
CA ALA A 131 -7.55 11.09 19.09
C ALA A 131 -7.49 11.52 17.62
N GLU A 132 -8.63 11.90 17.02
CA GLU A 132 -8.76 12.41 15.63
C GLU A 132 -8.12 11.53 14.55
N CYS A 133 -7.91 10.24 14.84
CA CYS A 133 -7.21 9.33 13.92
C CYS A 133 -7.96 9.19 12.58
N PHE A 134 -9.26 9.35 12.58
CA PHE A 134 -10.13 9.15 11.43
C PHE A 134 -9.93 10.21 10.32
N HIS A 135 -9.34 11.36 10.59
CA HIS A 135 -9.03 12.34 9.55
C HIS A 135 -8.04 11.80 8.50
N CYS A 136 -7.09 11.00 8.95
CA CYS A 136 -6.13 10.34 8.06
C CYS A 136 -6.49 8.88 7.82
N HIS A 137 -7.02 8.18 8.83
CA HIS A 137 -7.24 6.74 8.82
C HIS A 137 -8.74 6.38 8.77
N ALA A 138 -9.51 7.01 7.90
CA ALA A 138 -10.93 6.72 7.71
C ALA A 138 -11.20 5.72 6.56
N GLY A 139 -12.49 5.42 6.36
CA GLY A 139 -12.98 4.57 5.28
C GLY A 139 -12.67 3.08 5.46
N HIS A 140 -12.99 2.31 4.44
CA HIS A 140 -12.88 0.84 4.49
C HIS A 140 -11.44 0.34 4.60
N ASN A 141 -10.48 1.11 4.12
CA ASN A 141 -9.05 0.77 4.17
C ASN A 141 -8.32 1.41 5.36
N PHE A 142 -8.99 2.21 6.18
CA PHE A 142 -8.34 2.99 7.25
C PHE A 142 -7.16 3.82 6.73
N THR A 143 -7.40 4.52 5.63
CA THR A 143 -6.49 5.50 5.02
C THR A 143 -7.31 6.45 4.16
N ASN A 144 -6.94 7.73 4.14
CA ASN A 144 -7.47 8.70 3.19
C ASN A 144 -6.74 8.64 1.84
N ASP A 145 -5.74 7.75 1.71
CA ASP A 145 -4.89 7.57 0.53
C ASP A 145 -4.10 8.83 0.10
N GLU A 146 -4.06 9.86 0.96
CA GLU A 146 -3.34 11.11 0.73
C GLU A 146 -1.88 11.04 1.20
N PHE A 147 -1.10 12.04 0.80
CA PHE A 147 0.30 12.19 1.18
C PHE A 147 0.44 13.26 2.25
N MET A 148 0.87 12.85 3.44
CA MET A 148 0.94 13.69 4.62
C MET A 148 2.36 13.69 5.21
N ASN A 149 2.76 14.84 5.80
CA ASN A 149 3.93 14.91 6.68
C ASN A 149 3.42 14.85 8.13
N ASN A 150 3.93 13.91 8.90
CA ASN A 150 3.52 13.71 10.30
C ASN A 150 4.29 14.61 11.31
N GLY A 151 5.21 15.44 10.82
CA GLY A 151 5.96 16.39 11.64
C GLY A 151 7.01 15.78 12.56
N LEU A 152 7.40 14.52 12.37
CA LEU A 152 8.43 13.86 13.20
C LEU A 152 9.84 14.37 12.90
N ASP A 153 10.12 14.66 11.62
CA ASP A 153 11.40 15.21 11.20
C ASP A 153 11.34 16.72 11.00
N THR A 154 12.41 17.40 11.38
CA THR A 154 12.64 18.80 10.96
C THR A 154 13.22 18.84 9.56
N ASP A 155 13.13 19.97 8.86
CA ASP A 155 13.74 20.13 7.53
C ASP A 155 15.25 19.85 7.54
N ALA A 156 15.93 20.15 8.63
CA ALA A 156 17.37 19.92 8.78
C ALA A 156 17.73 18.44 9.04
N SER A 157 16.85 17.67 9.67
CA SER A 157 17.06 16.24 9.98
C SER A 157 16.52 15.29 8.94
N MET A 158 15.67 15.78 8.03
CA MET A 158 14.99 14.98 7.03
C MET A 158 15.95 14.41 5.98
N THR A 159 16.14 13.11 5.99
CA THR A 159 17.01 12.37 5.05
C THR A 159 16.25 11.84 3.85
N ASP A 160 14.94 11.63 3.98
CA ASP A 160 14.08 11.17 2.90
C ASP A 160 13.00 12.21 2.59
N GLU A 161 13.12 12.87 1.44
CA GLU A 161 12.20 13.93 1.01
C GLU A 161 10.81 13.42 0.58
N GLY A 162 10.59 12.11 0.58
CA GLY A 162 9.29 11.51 0.28
C GLY A 162 8.75 11.89 -1.10
N ARG A 163 7.51 12.37 -1.11
CA ARG A 163 6.79 12.72 -2.35
C ARG A 163 7.44 13.84 -3.15
N GLN A 164 8.18 14.73 -2.52
CA GLN A 164 8.89 15.79 -3.26
C GLN A 164 9.77 15.22 -4.38
N LYS A 165 10.40 14.06 -4.19
CA LYS A 165 11.20 13.39 -5.23
C LYS A 165 10.42 12.97 -6.46
N VAL A 166 9.11 12.88 -6.36
CA VAL A 166 8.21 12.50 -7.45
C VAL A 166 7.61 13.71 -8.13
N THR A 167 7.20 14.71 -7.34
CA THR A 167 6.48 15.89 -7.84
C THR A 167 7.39 17.06 -8.17
N ASN A 168 8.62 17.09 -7.66
CA ASN A 168 9.53 18.23 -7.67
C ASN A 168 8.92 19.50 -7.03
N ASN A 169 7.88 19.35 -6.21
CA ASN A 169 7.24 20.45 -5.50
C ASN A 169 7.78 20.52 -4.06
N PRO A 170 8.41 21.65 -3.65
CA PRO A 170 8.89 21.83 -2.28
C PRO A 170 7.80 21.66 -1.21
N GLY A 171 6.54 21.98 -1.53
CA GLY A 171 5.40 21.79 -0.64
C GLY A 171 5.07 20.32 -0.35
N ASP A 172 5.70 19.38 -1.06
CA ASP A 172 5.54 17.92 -0.84
C ASP A 172 6.70 17.29 -0.07
N ARG A 173 7.60 18.11 0.46
CA ARG A 173 8.75 17.65 1.25
C ARG A 173 8.31 16.88 2.49
N GLY A 174 8.87 15.69 2.67
CA GLY A 174 8.58 14.82 3.82
C GLY A 174 7.16 14.25 3.84
N LYS A 175 6.40 14.41 2.76
CA LYS A 175 5.09 13.76 2.66
C LYS A 175 5.23 12.33 2.19
N PHE A 176 4.50 11.45 2.88
CA PHE A 176 4.36 10.04 2.56
C PHE A 176 2.89 9.66 2.57
N LYS A 177 2.56 8.60 1.82
CA LYS A 177 1.19 8.08 1.81
C LYS A 177 0.76 7.68 3.22
N THR A 178 -0.43 8.11 3.62
CA THR A 178 -1.08 7.63 4.84
C THR A 178 -1.26 6.10 4.76
N PRO A 179 -0.62 5.32 5.64
CA PRO A 179 -0.72 3.86 5.57
C PRO A 179 -2.12 3.37 5.93
N SER A 180 -2.55 2.27 5.30
CA SER A 180 -3.70 1.52 5.79
C SER A 180 -3.39 0.93 7.17
N LEU A 181 -4.37 0.96 8.08
CA LEU A 181 -4.25 0.28 9.38
C LEU A 181 -4.72 -1.18 9.32
N ARG A 182 -5.08 -1.69 8.15
CA ARG A 182 -5.43 -3.10 8.01
C ARG A 182 -4.21 -3.98 8.17
N ASN A 183 -4.37 -5.07 8.92
CA ASN A 183 -3.33 -6.06 9.19
C ASN A 183 -2.05 -5.49 9.86
N ILE A 184 -2.15 -4.35 10.53
CA ILE A 184 -1.03 -3.69 11.22
C ILE A 184 -0.30 -4.61 12.20
N LEU A 185 -1.00 -5.56 12.81
CA LEU A 185 -0.43 -6.51 13.76
C LEU A 185 0.55 -7.50 13.11
N ILE A 186 0.36 -7.82 11.83
CA ILE A 186 1.18 -8.81 11.09
C ILE A 186 2.13 -8.15 10.08
N ASN A 187 2.02 -6.86 9.90
CA ASN A 187 2.85 -6.07 8.99
C ASN A 187 4.00 -5.46 9.80
N ARG A 188 5.13 -6.18 9.87
CA ARG A 188 6.33 -5.79 10.64
C ARG A 188 7.45 -5.42 9.70
#